data_cba575363818a0d91ae85a30022b9446
#
_entry.id   cba575363818a0d91ae85a30022b9446
#
_cell.length_a   1.000
_cell.length_b   1.000
_cell.length_c   1.000
_cell.angle_alpha   90.00
_cell.angle_beta   90.00
_cell.angle_gamma   90.00
#
_symmetry.space_group_name_H-M   'P 1'
#
loop_
_entity.id
_entity.type
_entity.pdbx_description
1 polymer ?
#
loop_
_entity_poly.entity_id
_entity_poly.type
_entity_poly.pdbx_seq_one_letter_code
_entity_poly.pdbx_strand_id
1 'polypeptide(L)'
;MITCNGSGNPDAVVLGTDRRLRALSLVTEEEGALIRAYTDKHPSAMKAGNVSVLRALQGDTIKTYFLAGTEDDSQERGTFREFDRAKKIMAAAMKEDVGELAVYIDTLDMDVETLIDGLLYGNYEYNQYKTKSKSKVLKNINLITSSLKSKDFNTLCYVYSSIYEGIYFARDLVNMPPNDMTPRKFVDTATAVCTGDNIFVEVLNKWNLEKRNMGGIVSVGKGSMNPPQLLSVAYTG
;
A
#
# COMPACT_ATOMS: atom_id res chain seq x y z
N MET A 1 1.39 -9.52 -0.36
CA MET A 1 2.24 -9.82 0.83
C MET A 1 3.54 -9.04 0.69
N ILE A 2 4.01 -8.41 1.73
CA ILE A 2 5.37 -7.86 1.78
C ILE A 2 6.31 -8.95 2.28
N THR A 3 7.43 -9.13 1.59
CA THR A 3 8.54 -9.99 2.00
C THR A 3 9.80 -9.14 2.15
N CYS A 4 10.73 -9.60 2.98
CA CYS A 4 11.97 -8.89 3.27
C CYS A 4 13.16 -9.74 2.86
N ASN A 5 14.07 -9.13 2.09
CA ASN A 5 15.32 -9.77 1.61
C ASN A 5 15.10 -11.15 0.97
N GLY A 6 13.98 -11.33 0.27
CA GLY A 6 13.69 -12.56 -0.47
C GLY A 6 14.66 -12.75 -1.64
N SER A 7 15.07 -13.98 -1.87
CA SER A 7 15.84 -14.37 -3.05
C SER A 7 14.89 -14.71 -4.19
N GLY A 8 14.66 -13.78 -5.09
CA GLY A 8 13.88 -13.98 -6.32
C GLY A 8 14.56 -13.31 -7.50
N ASN A 9 14.13 -13.64 -8.70
CA ASN A 9 14.47 -12.86 -9.91
C ASN A 9 13.22 -12.03 -10.26
N PRO A 10 13.05 -10.84 -9.67
CA PRO A 10 11.85 -10.03 -9.88
C PRO A 10 11.79 -9.51 -11.30
N ASP A 11 10.61 -9.52 -11.87
CA ASP A 11 10.30 -8.93 -13.18
C ASP A 11 10.28 -7.40 -13.13
N ALA A 12 10.19 -6.82 -11.94
CA ALA A 12 10.23 -5.38 -11.73
C ALA A 12 11.07 -4.96 -10.54
N VAL A 13 11.79 -3.85 -10.67
CA VAL A 13 12.72 -3.34 -9.66
C VAL A 13 12.53 -1.84 -9.46
N VAL A 14 12.47 -1.39 -8.21
CA VAL A 14 12.51 0.04 -7.84
C VAL A 14 13.91 0.40 -7.38
N LEU A 15 14.48 1.43 -8.00
CA LEU A 15 15.79 1.97 -7.69
C LEU A 15 15.71 3.49 -7.49
N GLY A 16 16.36 3.98 -6.45
CA GLY A 16 16.59 5.42 -6.27
C GLY A 16 17.63 5.93 -7.29
N THR A 17 17.38 7.07 -7.88
CA THR A 17 18.29 7.69 -8.85
C THR A 17 18.69 9.10 -8.42
N ASP A 18 19.98 9.32 -8.30
CA ASP A 18 20.64 10.61 -8.04
C ASP A 18 21.81 10.80 -9.01
N ARG A 19 22.47 11.97 -8.99
CA ARG A 19 23.68 12.22 -9.81
C ARG A 19 24.82 11.26 -9.53
N ARG A 20 24.86 10.65 -8.34
CA ARG A 20 25.92 9.70 -7.96
C ARG A 20 25.62 8.29 -8.48
N LEU A 21 24.37 8.04 -8.91
CA LEU A 21 23.91 6.76 -9.45
C LEU A 21 24.32 5.55 -8.57
N ARG A 22 24.18 5.69 -7.25
CA ARG A 22 24.57 4.66 -6.25
C ARG A 22 23.91 3.32 -6.51
N ALA A 23 22.71 3.35 -7.08
CA ALA A 23 21.95 2.15 -7.41
C ALA A 23 22.61 1.28 -8.49
N LEU A 24 23.57 1.78 -9.27
CA LEU A 24 24.20 1.02 -10.35
C LEU A 24 25.03 -0.18 -9.87
N SER A 25 25.46 -0.18 -8.60
CA SER A 25 26.13 -1.33 -7.99
C SER A 25 25.21 -2.54 -7.77
N LEU A 26 23.90 -2.35 -7.89
CA LEU A 26 22.87 -3.37 -7.63
C LEU A 26 22.31 -4.01 -8.91
N VAL A 27 22.81 -3.58 -10.07
CA VAL A 27 22.37 -4.04 -11.39
C VAL A 27 23.59 -4.50 -12.21
N THR A 28 23.35 -5.21 -13.30
CA THR A 28 24.42 -5.60 -14.22
C THR A 28 25.05 -4.38 -14.90
N GLU A 29 26.24 -4.56 -15.47
CA GLU A 29 26.93 -3.48 -16.17
C GLU A 29 26.12 -2.92 -17.34
N GLU A 30 25.46 -3.82 -18.11
CA GLU A 30 24.59 -3.45 -19.23
C GLU A 30 23.38 -2.65 -18.78
N GLU A 31 22.70 -3.11 -17.71
CA GLU A 31 21.56 -2.41 -17.11
C GLU A 31 21.99 -1.03 -16.55
N GLY A 32 23.15 -0.99 -15.92
CA GLY A 32 23.74 0.25 -15.40
C GLY A 32 24.05 1.25 -16.51
N ALA A 33 24.58 0.81 -17.63
CA ALA A 33 24.84 1.65 -18.81
C ALA A 33 23.53 2.22 -19.39
N LEU A 34 22.47 1.39 -19.45
CA LEU A 34 21.15 1.82 -19.91
C LEU A 34 20.52 2.87 -18.98
N ILE A 35 20.57 2.65 -17.66
CA ILE A 35 20.06 3.59 -16.66
C ILE A 35 20.81 4.92 -16.76
N ARG A 36 22.14 4.89 -16.88
CA ARG A 36 22.96 6.08 -17.04
C ARG A 36 22.61 6.86 -18.30
N ALA A 37 22.55 6.19 -19.44
CA ALA A 37 22.19 6.81 -20.72
C ALA A 37 20.78 7.43 -20.66
N TYR A 38 19.85 6.81 -19.94
CA TYR A 38 18.51 7.35 -19.74
C TYR A 38 18.54 8.61 -18.87
N THR A 39 19.22 8.58 -17.72
CA THR A 39 19.27 9.71 -16.78
C THR A 39 20.03 10.90 -17.34
N ASP A 40 21.07 10.67 -18.13
CA ASP A 40 21.82 11.73 -18.85
C ASP A 40 20.92 12.46 -19.85
N LYS A 41 20.08 11.72 -20.54
CA LYS A 41 19.12 12.27 -21.51
C LYS A 41 17.90 12.92 -20.83
N HIS A 42 17.54 12.43 -19.64
CA HIS A 42 16.36 12.87 -18.89
C HIS A 42 16.73 13.28 -17.43
N PRO A 43 17.42 14.40 -17.21
CA PRO A 43 17.87 14.80 -15.87
C PRO A 43 16.73 14.97 -14.85
N SER A 44 15.51 15.25 -15.31
CA SER A 44 14.33 15.33 -14.45
C SER A 44 13.96 13.99 -13.78
N ALA A 45 14.42 12.86 -14.31
CA ALA A 45 14.20 11.55 -13.71
C ALA A 45 14.87 11.41 -12.34
N MET A 46 15.91 12.21 -12.07
CA MET A 46 16.63 12.22 -10.79
C MET A 46 15.96 13.09 -9.71
N LYS A 47 15.04 13.98 -10.10
CA LYS A 47 14.37 14.88 -9.14
C LYS A 47 13.38 14.13 -8.26
N ALA A 48 13.41 14.44 -6.96
CA ALA A 48 12.53 13.85 -5.98
C ALA A 48 11.05 13.97 -6.36
N GLY A 49 10.31 12.87 -6.20
CA GLY A 49 8.89 12.78 -6.57
C GLY A 49 8.61 12.41 -8.02
N ASN A 50 9.62 12.32 -8.89
CA ASN A 50 9.48 11.76 -10.22
C ASN A 50 9.76 10.26 -10.20
N VAL A 51 8.95 9.50 -10.95
CA VAL A 51 9.13 8.06 -11.17
C VAL A 51 9.13 7.83 -12.67
N SER A 52 10.24 7.33 -13.19
CA SER A 52 10.40 6.99 -14.60
C SER A 52 10.39 5.48 -14.77
N VAL A 53 9.78 5.01 -15.84
CA VAL A 53 9.71 3.57 -16.16
C VAL A 53 10.66 3.28 -17.33
N LEU A 54 11.59 2.37 -17.09
CA LEU A 54 12.55 1.91 -18.06
C LEU A 54 12.40 0.38 -18.22
N ARG A 55 12.37 -0.11 -19.44
CA ARG A 55 12.30 -1.55 -19.73
C ARG A 55 13.57 -1.99 -20.42
N ALA A 56 14.17 -3.05 -19.90
CA ALA A 56 15.34 -3.68 -20.46
C ALA A 56 15.04 -5.13 -20.84
N LEU A 57 15.55 -5.57 -21.97
CA LEU A 57 15.52 -6.98 -22.37
C LEU A 57 16.65 -7.71 -21.62
N GLN A 58 16.30 -8.74 -20.86
CA GLN A 58 17.25 -9.60 -20.16
C GLN A 58 17.07 -11.04 -20.65
N GLY A 59 17.91 -11.46 -21.60
CA GLY A 59 17.66 -12.69 -22.34
C GLY A 59 16.33 -12.62 -23.10
N ASP A 60 15.43 -13.56 -22.82
CA ASP A 60 14.09 -13.63 -23.44
C ASP A 60 13.00 -12.93 -22.59
N THR A 61 13.37 -12.28 -21.48
CA THR A 61 12.43 -11.64 -20.57
C THR A 61 12.61 -10.12 -20.54
N ILE A 62 11.51 -9.40 -20.30
CA ILE A 62 11.54 -7.95 -20.11
C ILE A 62 11.56 -7.67 -18.61
N LYS A 63 12.60 -6.98 -18.13
CA LYS A 63 12.70 -6.48 -16.78
C LYS A 63 12.33 -5.00 -16.74
N THR A 64 11.46 -4.62 -15.81
CA THR A 64 10.98 -3.25 -15.69
C THR A 64 11.68 -2.56 -14.50
N TYR A 65 12.25 -1.39 -14.76
CA TYR A 65 12.88 -0.55 -13.75
C TYR A 65 12.03 0.68 -13.48
N PHE A 66 11.67 0.88 -12.21
CA PHE A 66 11.07 2.10 -11.71
C PHE A 66 12.18 2.96 -11.10
N LEU A 67 12.59 3.97 -11.83
CA LEU A 67 13.63 4.89 -11.42
C LEU A 67 12.98 6.02 -10.62
N ALA A 68 13.14 5.98 -9.30
CA ALA A 68 12.59 6.97 -8.39
C ALA A 68 13.65 8.05 -8.10
N GLY A 69 13.40 9.27 -8.54
CA GLY A 69 14.29 10.40 -8.28
C GLY A 69 14.43 10.70 -6.79
N THR A 70 15.66 10.92 -6.33
CA THR A 70 15.97 11.19 -4.92
C THR A 70 16.60 12.56 -4.69
N GLU A 71 16.95 13.32 -5.76
CA GLU A 71 17.47 14.67 -5.64
C GLU A 71 16.37 15.64 -5.20
N ASP A 72 16.49 16.11 -3.97
CA ASP A 72 15.58 17.10 -3.41
C ASP A 72 16.34 18.42 -3.23
N ASP A 73 15.98 19.41 -4.02
CA ASP A 73 16.53 20.78 -3.92
C ASP A 73 15.86 21.56 -2.77
N SER A 74 14.81 21.02 -2.15
CA SER A 74 14.11 21.67 -1.04
C SER A 74 14.77 21.31 0.29
N GLN A 75 14.96 22.31 1.16
CA GLN A 75 15.43 22.10 2.53
C GLN A 75 14.36 21.49 3.44
N GLU A 76 13.15 21.29 2.94
CA GLU A 76 12.02 20.74 3.70
C GLU A 76 11.92 19.23 3.51
N ARG A 77 12.64 18.48 4.30
CA ARG A 77 12.35 17.05 4.51
C ARG A 77 11.13 16.92 5.41
N GLY A 78 10.12 16.18 4.98
CA GLY A 78 8.93 15.93 5.79
C GLY A 78 8.32 14.58 5.46
N THR A 79 7.90 13.86 6.50
CA THR A 79 7.27 12.53 6.42
C THR A 79 6.16 12.45 5.36
N PHE A 80 5.37 13.51 5.23
CA PHE A 80 4.30 13.56 4.23
C PHE A 80 4.82 13.53 2.78
N ARG A 81 5.95 14.20 2.49
CA ARG A 81 6.55 14.18 1.14
C ARG A 81 7.12 12.81 0.80
N GLU A 82 7.80 12.18 1.75
CA GLU A 82 8.35 10.83 1.58
C GLU A 82 7.24 9.82 1.36
N PHE A 83 6.17 9.89 2.15
CA PHE A 83 4.96 9.08 1.97
C PHE A 83 4.35 9.26 0.57
N ASP A 84 4.19 10.52 0.09
CA ASP A 84 3.64 10.78 -1.25
C ASP A 84 4.56 10.25 -2.36
N ARG A 85 5.89 10.31 -2.18
CA ARG A 85 6.87 9.72 -3.09
C ARG A 85 6.71 8.19 -3.16
N ALA A 86 6.64 7.53 -2.01
CA ALA A 86 6.43 6.08 -1.94
C ALA A 86 5.11 5.65 -2.60
N LYS A 87 4.03 6.40 -2.34
CA LYS A 87 2.74 6.20 -2.99
C LYS A 87 2.82 6.36 -4.51
N LYS A 88 3.58 7.33 -5.04
CA LYS A 88 3.78 7.51 -6.48
C LYS A 88 4.57 6.36 -7.11
N ILE A 89 5.57 5.82 -6.40
CA ILE A 89 6.29 4.62 -6.85
C ILE A 89 5.31 3.47 -7.04
N MET A 90 4.48 3.20 -6.04
CA MET A 90 3.49 2.14 -6.11
C MET A 90 2.45 2.39 -7.21
N ALA A 91 1.97 3.63 -7.36
CA ALA A 91 1.03 3.99 -8.41
C ALA A 91 1.62 3.80 -9.83
N ALA A 92 2.93 4.00 -10.01
CA ALA A 92 3.62 3.68 -11.25
C ALA A 92 3.70 2.17 -11.47
N ALA A 93 4.05 1.40 -10.43
CA ALA A 93 4.14 -0.06 -10.51
C ALA A 93 2.78 -0.71 -10.82
N MET A 94 1.70 -0.22 -10.23
CA MET A 94 0.34 -0.74 -10.50
C MET A 94 -0.17 -0.45 -11.91
N LYS A 95 0.43 0.48 -12.66
CA LYS A 95 0.09 0.74 -14.08
C LYS A 95 0.69 -0.31 -15.00
N GLU A 96 1.78 -0.92 -14.58
CA GLU A 96 2.48 -1.96 -15.31
C GLU A 96 1.92 -3.34 -14.91
N ASP A 97 1.98 -4.29 -15.81
CA ASP A 97 1.53 -5.68 -15.55
C ASP A 97 2.72 -6.48 -14.98
N VAL A 98 3.13 -6.14 -13.75
CA VAL A 98 4.26 -6.79 -13.08
C VAL A 98 3.74 -7.75 -12.01
N GLY A 99 4.34 -8.93 -11.93
CA GLY A 99 3.96 -9.98 -10.99
C GLY A 99 4.64 -9.79 -9.62
N GLU A 100 5.93 -9.48 -9.63
CA GLU A 100 6.75 -9.32 -8.44
C GLU A 100 7.58 -8.03 -8.51
N LEU A 101 7.51 -7.22 -7.45
CA LEU A 101 8.22 -5.96 -7.34
C LEU A 101 9.31 -6.04 -6.27
N ALA A 102 10.57 -5.85 -6.65
CA ALA A 102 11.65 -5.63 -5.70
C ALA A 102 11.91 -4.14 -5.47
N VAL A 103 12.04 -3.73 -4.22
CA VAL A 103 12.30 -2.34 -3.83
C VAL A 103 13.62 -2.27 -3.06
N TYR A 104 14.64 -1.66 -3.65
CA TYR A 104 15.94 -1.47 -3.02
C TYR A 104 15.93 -0.21 -2.15
N ILE A 105 15.62 -0.40 -0.87
CA ILE A 105 15.37 0.68 0.10
C ILE A 105 16.58 1.60 0.24
N ASP A 106 17.78 1.02 0.37
CA ASP A 106 19.03 1.77 0.63
C ASP A 106 19.37 2.79 -0.47
N THR A 107 18.68 2.73 -1.62
CA THR A 107 18.86 3.68 -2.73
C THR A 107 17.88 4.85 -2.70
N LEU A 108 16.80 4.77 -1.92
CA LEU A 108 15.67 5.69 -2.04
C LEU A 108 15.80 6.97 -1.19
N ASP A 109 16.74 7.01 -0.24
CA ASP A 109 16.92 8.14 0.69
C ASP A 109 15.60 8.57 1.35
N MET A 110 14.93 7.59 1.95
CA MET A 110 13.65 7.75 2.66
C MET A 110 13.68 6.99 3.97
N ASP A 111 12.91 7.47 4.95
CA ASP A 111 12.63 6.69 6.15
C ASP A 111 11.91 5.39 5.80
N VAL A 112 12.35 4.27 6.41
CA VAL A 112 11.87 2.93 6.03
C VAL A 112 10.40 2.72 6.37
N GLU A 113 9.97 3.21 7.53
CA GLU A 113 8.57 3.09 7.96
C GLU A 113 7.66 3.89 7.04
N THR A 114 8.05 5.12 6.73
CA THR A 114 7.33 6.00 5.80
C THR A 114 7.29 5.42 4.39
N LEU A 115 8.36 4.76 3.95
CA LEU A 115 8.39 4.08 2.66
C LEU A 115 7.38 2.92 2.62
N ILE A 116 7.41 2.04 3.63
CA ILE A 116 6.49 0.90 3.73
C ILE A 116 5.05 1.39 3.76
N ASP A 117 4.77 2.40 4.58
CA ASP A 117 3.45 3.02 4.72
C ASP A 117 2.94 3.53 3.37
N GLY A 118 3.73 4.33 2.66
CA GLY A 118 3.34 4.88 1.36
C GLY A 118 3.17 3.82 0.26
N LEU A 119 4.03 2.79 0.22
CA LEU A 119 3.90 1.68 -0.72
C LEU A 119 2.61 0.90 -0.50
N LEU A 120 2.32 0.52 0.75
CA LEU A 120 1.10 -0.20 1.10
C LEU A 120 -0.14 0.65 0.84
N TYR A 121 -0.12 1.93 1.27
CA TYR A 121 -1.24 2.83 0.99
C TYR A 121 -1.57 2.94 -0.50
N GLY A 122 -0.54 2.99 -1.34
CA GLY A 122 -0.67 3.04 -2.80
C GLY A 122 -1.16 1.74 -3.43
N ASN A 123 -0.90 0.60 -2.80
CA ASN A 123 -1.23 -0.74 -3.33
C ASN A 123 -2.68 -1.16 -3.03
N TYR A 124 -3.61 -0.25 -3.22
CA TYR A 124 -5.02 -0.50 -3.00
C TYR A 124 -5.87 -0.16 -4.22
N GLU A 125 -6.78 -1.05 -4.57
CA GLU A 125 -7.76 -0.84 -5.62
C GLU A 125 -9.12 -1.40 -5.22
N TYR A 126 -10.18 -0.60 -5.35
CA TYR A 126 -11.54 -1.06 -5.13
C TYR A 126 -12.18 -1.50 -6.44
N ASN A 127 -12.35 -2.79 -6.62
CA ASN A 127 -12.80 -3.40 -7.88
C ASN A 127 -14.10 -4.19 -7.76
N GLN A 128 -14.76 -4.18 -6.59
CA GLN A 128 -15.89 -5.07 -6.28
C GLN A 128 -17.03 -4.97 -7.31
N TYR A 129 -17.24 -3.81 -7.93
CA TYR A 129 -18.32 -3.60 -8.91
C TYR A 129 -17.84 -3.57 -10.37
N LYS A 130 -16.55 -3.82 -10.61
CA LYS A 130 -16.01 -3.83 -11.96
C LYS A 130 -16.05 -5.23 -12.56
N THR A 131 -16.84 -5.44 -13.60
CA THR A 131 -17.04 -6.76 -14.23
C THR A 131 -15.88 -7.22 -15.12
N LYS A 132 -15.02 -6.31 -15.61
CA LYS A 132 -13.95 -6.60 -16.59
C LYS A 132 -12.55 -6.13 -16.18
N SER A 133 -12.36 -5.69 -14.94
CA SER A 133 -11.07 -5.22 -14.48
C SER A 133 -10.23 -6.36 -13.91
N LYS A 134 -9.02 -6.60 -14.45
CA LYS A 134 -7.99 -7.34 -13.73
C LYS A 134 -7.54 -6.46 -12.57
N SER A 135 -7.45 -7.03 -11.37
CA SER A 135 -6.85 -6.34 -10.23
C SER A 135 -5.38 -6.03 -10.55
N LYS A 136 -4.98 -4.79 -10.33
CA LYS A 136 -3.61 -4.31 -10.47
C LYS A 136 -2.84 -4.28 -9.15
N VAL A 137 -3.48 -4.73 -8.07
CA VAL A 137 -2.85 -4.84 -6.76
C VAL A 137 -1.70 -5.84 -6.83
N LEU A 138 -0.51 -5.38 -6.50
CA LEU A 138 0.66 -6.25 -6.43
C LEU A 138 0.55 -7.22 -5.26
N LYS A 139 0.70 -8.50 -5.55
CA LYS A 139 0.62 -9.55 -4.54
C LYS A 139 1.93 -9.73 -3.79
N ASN A 140 3.05 -9.52 -4.48
CA ASN A 140 4.38 -9.73 -3.93
C ASN A 140 5.21 -8.45 -4.07
N ILE A 141 5.57 -7.87 -2.93
CA ILE A 141 6.48 -6.73 -2.82
C ILE A 141 7.64 -7.19 -1.96
N ASN A 142 8.82 -7.28 -2.55
CA ASN A 142 10.03 -7.68 -1.87
C ASN A 142 10.88 -6.45 -1.53
N LEU A 143 11.01 -6.15 -0.26
CA LEU A 143 11.80 -5.04 0.24
C LEU A 143 13.24 -5.53 0.51
N ILE A 144 14.22 -4.90 -0.12
CA ILE A 144 15.63 -5.29 -0.04
C ILE A 144 16.43 -4.18 0.61
N THR A 145 17.12 -4.52 1.70
CA THR A 145 18.02 -3.62 2.42
C THR A 145 19.21 -4.39 3.03
N SER A 146 20.35 -3.74 3.06
CA SER A 146 21.53 -4.20 3.79
C SER A 146 21.72 -3.45 5.13
N SER A 147 20.98 -2.37 5.34
CA SER A 147 21.17 -1.45 6.46
C SER A 147 20.47 -1.89 7.74
N LEU A 148 19.47 -2.76 7.66
CA LEU A 148 18.66 -3.19 8.79
C LEU A 148 18.93 -4.66 9.16
N LYS A 149 18.84 -4.95 10.47
CA LYS A 149 18.89 -6.35 10.95
C LYS A 149 17.63 -7.08 10.49
N SER A 150 17.78 -8.25 9.89
CA SER A 150 16.68 -9.02 9.30
C SER A 150 15.51 -9.28 10.27
N LYS A 151 15.80 -9.53 11.57
CA LYS A 151 14.74 -9.79 12.55
C LYS A 151 13.84 -8.57 12.78
N ASP A 152 14.43 -7.41 12.99
CA ASP A 152 13.69 -6.17 13.28
C ASP A 152 12.91 -5.73 12.04
N PHE A 153 13.51 -5.88 10.87
CA PHE A 153 12.89 -5.57 9.60
C PHE A 153 11.69 -6.48 9.27
N ASN A 154 11.82 -7.79 9.49
CA ASN A 154 10.70 -8.73 9.31
C ASN A 154 9.53 -8.41 10.25
N THR A 155 9.82 -8.03 11.49
CA THR A 155 8.81 -7.61 12.46
C THR A 155 8.08 -6.35 11.96
N LEU A 156 8.83 -5.37 11.48
CA LEU A 156 8.28 -4.14 10.92
C LEU A 156 7.34 -4.42 9.74
N CYS A 157 7.79 -5.24 8.78
CA CYS A 157 6.99 -5.62 7.62
C CYS A 157 5.71 -6.35 8.02
N TYR A 158 5.78 -7.23 9.01
CA TYR A 158 4.61 -7.95 9.53
C TYR A 158 3.60 -6.99 10.18
N VAL A 159 4.08 -6.08 11.04
CA VAL A 159 3.23 -5.10 11.72
C VAL A 159 2.50 -4.22 10.71
N TYR A 160 3.22 -3.65 9.73
CA TYR A 160 2.61 -2.81 8.70
C TYR A 160 1.63 -3.60 7.81
N SER A 161 1.94 -4.84 7.46
CA SER A 161 1.01 -5.69 6.71
C SER A 161 -0.30 -5.88 7.47
N SER A 162 -0.24 -6.16 8.77
CA SER A 162 -1.44 -6.34 9.61
C SER A 162 -2.25 -5.04 9.76
N ILE A 163 -1.57 -3.89 9.92
CA ILE A 163 -2.23 -2.58 9.95
C ILE A 163 -2.97 -2.33 8.62
N TYR A 164 -2.32 -2.63 7.49
CA TYR A 164 -2.91 -2.37 6.17
C TYR A 164 -4.04 -3.33 5.81
N GLU A 165 -4.08 -4.53 6.33
CA GLU A 165 -5.27 -5.40 6.24
C GLU A 165 -6.49 -4.69 6.85
N GLY A 166 -6.34 -4.08 8.02
CA GLY A 166 -7.39 -3.28 8.65
C GLY A 166 -7.75 -2.01 7.86
N ILE A 167 -6.75 -1.29 7.35
CA ILE A 167 -6.95 -0.08 6.54
C ILE A 167 -7.69 -0.42 5.23
N TYR A 168 -7.31 -1.48 4.54
CA TYR A 168 -7.98 -1.90 3.30
C TYR A 168 -9.42 -2.32 3.57
N PHE A 169 -9.65 -3.07 4.64
CA PHE A 169 -11.00 -3.40 5.08
C PHE A 169 -11.86 -2.16 5.32
N ALA A 170 -11.34 -1.18 6.06
CA ALA A 170 -12.05 0.08 6.30
C ALA A 170 -12.31 0.86 5.00
N ARG A 171 -11.35 0.91 4.07
CA ARG A 171 -11.52 1.55 2.76
C ARG A 171 -12.56 0.85 1.91
N ASP A 172 -12.64 -0.48 1.96
CA ASP A 172 -13.66 -1.25 1.25
C ASP A 172 -15.07 -0.90 1.76
N LEU A 173 -15.24 -0.78 3.07
CA LEU A 173 -16.51 -0.36 3.68
C LEU A 173 -16.92 1.06 3.24
N VAL A 174 -15.96 2.00 3.20
CA VAL A 174 -16.21 3.39 2.79
C VAL A 174 -16.52 3.50 1.30
N ASN A 175 -15.88 2.68 0.46
CA ASN A 175 -16.07 2.72 -0.99
C ASN A 175 -17.33 1.98 -1.46
N MET A 176 -17.96 1.19 -0.59
CA MET A 176 -19.20 0.50 -0.93
C MET A 176 -20.36 1.48 -1.09
N PRO A 177 -21.15 1.40 -2.18
CA PRO A 177 -22.29 2.28 -2.39
C PRO A 177 -23.34 2.19 -1.27
N PRO A 178 -24.03 3.30 -0.91
CA PRO A 178 -24.94 3.35 0.24
C PRO A 178 -26.18 2.46 0.10
N ASN A 179 -26.57 2.09 -1.11
CA ASN A 179 -27.66 1.13 -1.34
C ASN A 179 -27.26 -0.30 -0.95
N ASP A 180 -25.95 -0.63 -0.98
CA ASP A 180 -25.44 -1.92 -0.55
C ASP A 180 -24.89 -1.86 0.88
N MET A 181 -24.27 -0.74 1.29
CA MET A 181 -23.77 -0.51 2.64
C MET A 181 -24.89 -0.04 3.57
N THR A 182 -25.82 -0.95 3.86
CA THR A 182 -26.87 -0.73 4.87
C THR A 182 -26.32 -0.93 6.29
N PRO A 183 -27.01 -0.43 7.36
CA PRO A 183 -26.59 -0.69 8.74
C PRO A 183 -26.37 -2.18 9.05
N ARG A 184 -27.26 -3.04 8.53
CA ARG A 184 -27.13 -4.49 8.67
C ARG A 184 -25.88 -5.01 7.95
N LYS A 185 -25.67 -4.61 6.68
CA LYS A 185 -24.49 -5.04 5.91
C LYS A 185 -23.19 -4.64 6.59
N PHE A 186 -23.13 -3.41 7.13
CA PHE A 186 -21.97 -2.94 7.91
C PHE A 186 -21.69 -3.85 9.10
N VAL A 187 -22.73 -4.11 9.92
CA VAL A 187 -22.61 -4.95 11.12
C VAL A 187 -22.19 -6.37 10.76
N ASP A 188 -22.86 -7.00 9.80
CA ASP A 188 -22.57 -8.37 9.37
C ASP A 188 -21.13 -8.50 8.86
N THR A 189 -20.68 -7.51 8.05
CA THR A 189 -19.32 -7.50 7.49
C THR A 189 -18.25 -7.25 8.56
N ALA A 190 -18.47 -6.30 9.47
CA ALA A 190 -17.53 -6.00 10.53
C ALA A 190 -17.45 -7.14 11.57
N THR A 191 -18.58 -7.74 11.92
CA THR A 191 -18.61 -8.90 12.85
C THR A 191 -17.85 -10.10 12.31
N ALA A 192 -17.90 -10.33 11.00
CA ALA A 192 -17.21 -11.44 10.36
C ALA A 192 -15.68 -11.40 10.49
N VAL A 193 -15.09 -10.20 10.64
CA VAL A 193 -13.63 -10.02 10.81
C VAL A 193 -13.23 -9.83 12.27
N CYS A 194 -14.16 -9.43 13.15
CA CYS A 194 -13.92 -9.29 14.58
C CYS A 194 -13.97 -10.64 15.29
N THR A 195 -12.98 -11.48 15.06
CA THR A 195 -12.87 -12.84 15.60
C THR A 195 -11.62 -12.97 16.47
N GLY A 196 -11.73 -13.72 17.58
CA GLY A 196 -10.61 -13.98 18.50
C GLY A 196 -11.10 -14.02 19.95
N ASP A 197 -10.34 -14.71 20.79
CA ASP A 197 -10.73 -14.95 22.20
C ASP A 197 -10.80 -13.66 23.04
N ASN A 198 -10.07 -12.62 22.60
CA ASN A 198 -10.01 -11.33 23.30
C ASN A 198 -10.91 -10.26 22.65
N ILE A 199 -11.78 -10.64 21.69
CA ILE A 199 -12.67 -9.71 21.01
C ILE A 199 -14.11 -10.01 21.36
N PHE A 200 -14.79 -9.04 21.96
CA PHE A 200 -16.20 -9.12 22.31
C PHE A 200 -17.02 -8.22 21.41
N VAL A 201 -17.99 -8.80 20.74
CA VAL A 201 -18.88 -8.10 19.81
C VAL A 201 -20.30 -8.07 20.35
N GLU A 202 -20.87 -6.86 20.51
CA GLU A 202 -22.28 -6.67 20.82
C GLU A 202 -22.97 -5.92 19.68
N VAL A 203 -24.12 -6.46 19.21
CA VAL A 203 -24.94 -5.83 18.19
C VAL A 203 -26.29 -5.44 18.80
N LEU A 204 -26.58 -4.13 18.77
CA LEU A 204 -27.87 -3.60 19.19
C LEU A 204 -28.72 -3.29 17.95
N ASN A 205 -29.81 -4.04 17.78
CA ASN A 205 -30.81 -3.75 16.76
C ASN A 205 -31.75 -2.61 17.22
N LYS A 206 -32.67 -2.18 16.36
CA LYS A 206 -33.61 -1.09 16.62
C LYS A 206 -34.35 -1.28 17.96
N TRP A 207 -34.86 -2.47 18.25
CA TRP A 207 -35.59 -2.77 19.50
C TRP A 207 -34.70 -2.61 20.73
N ASN A 208 -33.45 -3.11 20.70
CA ASN A 208 -32.47 -2.93 21.77
C ASN A 208 -32.12 -1.45 21.99
N LEU A 209 -31.99 -0.68 20.89
CA LEU A 209 -31.71 0.77 20.96
C LEU A 209 -32.86 1.55 21.61
N GLU A 210 -34.11 1.22 21.27
CA GLU A 210 -35.30 1.81 21.88
C GLU A 210 -35.37 1.48 23.35
N LYS A 211 -35.19 0.22 23.75
CA LYS A 211 -35.19 -0.25 25.13
C LYS A 211 -34.12 0.43 25.99
N ARG A 212 -32.96 0.77 25.41
CA ARG A 212 -31.84 1.46 26.06
C ARG A 212 -31.95 2.98 25.98
N ASN A 213 -33.08 3.53 25.52
CA ASN A 213 -33.32 4.97 25.33
C ASN A 213 -32.28 5.69 24.46
N MET A 214 -31.72 5.00 23.46
CA MET A 214 -30.74 5.54 22.51
C MET A 214 -31.44 6.34 21.39
N GLY A 215 -32.22 7.33 21.77
CA GLY A 215 -33.13 8.08 20.88
C GLY A 215 -32.42 8.80 19.72
N GLY A 216 -31.18 9.22 19.89
CA GLY A 216 -30.38 9.85 18.84
C GLY A 216 -30.22 8.95 17.62
N ILE A 217 -29.76 7.70 17.84
CA ILE A 217 -29.56 6.71 16.76
C ILE A 217 -30.90 6.32 16.13
N VAL A 218 -31.91 6.08 16.96
CA VAL A 218 -33.26 5.71 16.50
C VAL A 218 -33.86 6.83 15.64
N SER A 219 -33.71 8.10 16.04
CA SER A 219 -34.26 9.24 15.32
C SER A 219 -33.67 9.42 13.93
N VAL A 220 -32.34 9.25 13.81
CA VAL A 220 -31.65 9.30 12.50
C VAL A 220 -32.14 8.18 11.58
N GLY A 221 -32.36 6.98 12.15
CA GLY A 221 -32.81 5.82 11.39
C GLY A 221 -34.29 5.83 10.98
N LYS A 222 -35.12 6.72 11.55
CA LYS A 222 -36.58 6.72 11.29
C LYS A 222 -36.97 6.98 9.83
N GLY A 223 -36.12 7.73 9.09
CA GLY A 223 -36.38 8.05 7.67
C GLY A 223 -35.96 6.96 6.69
N SER A 224 -35.37 5.86 7.17
CA SER A 224 -34.84 4.78 6.33
C SER A 224 -35.71 3.53 6.37
N MET A 225 -35.80 2.85 5.23
CA MET A 225 -36.36 1.49 5.17
C MET A 225 -35.43 0.47 5.89
N ASN A 226 -34.15 0.79 6.05
CA ASN A 226 -33.17 -0.03 6.73
C ASN A 226 -33.10 0.35 8.21
N PRO A 227 -33.45 -0.56 9.16
CA PRO A 227 -33.45 -0.26 10.56
C PRO A 227 -32.03 0.09 11.07
N PRO A 228 -31.92 1.05 12.02
CA PRO A 228 -30.64 1.40 12.62
C PRO A 228 -30.07 0.24 13.45
N GLN A 229 -28.76 0.15 13.50
CA GLN A 229 -28.03 -0.78 14.35
C GLN A 229 -26.83 -0.08 14.98
N LEU A 230 -26.37 -0.58 16.11
CA LEU A 230 -25.12 -0.19 16.75
C LEU A 230 -24.26 -1.43 16.95
N LEU A 231 -23.04 -1.35 16.48
CA LEU A 231 -22.00 -2.35 16.72
C LEU A 231 -21.04 -1.82 17.78
N SER A 232 -20.84 -2.60 18.83
CA SER A 232 -19.81 -2.37 19.83
C SER A 232 -18.79 -3.49 19.75
N VAL A 233 -17.51 -3.13 19.67
CA VAL A 233 -16.41 -4.08 19.65
C VAL A 233 -15.45 -3.71 20.77
N ALA A 234 -15.20 -4.63 21.68
CA ALA A 234 -14.23 -4.46 22.76
C ALA A 234 -13.07 -5.45 22.56
N TYR A 235 -11.84 -4.95 22.66
CA TYR A 235 -10.63 -5.73 22.68
C TYR A 235 -10.00 -5.67 24.07
N THR A 236 -9.73 -6.83 24.66
CA THR A 236 -9.14 -7.00 25.99
C THR A 236 -7.80 -7.71 25.90
N GLY A 237 -6.87 -7.12 25.14
CA GLY A 237 -5.52 -7.64 24.96
C GLY A 237 -4.57 -7.27 26.10
#